data_cd82e3d7816b248d03b240d549b707ca
#
_entry.id   cd82e3d7816b248d03b240d549b707ca
#
_cell.length_a   1.000
_cell.length_b   1.000
_cell.length_c   1.000
_cell.angle_alpha   90.00
_cell.angle_beta   90.00
_cell.angle_gamma   90.00
#
_symmetry.space_group_name_H-M   'P 1'
#
loop_
_entity.id
_entity.type
_entity.pdbx_description
1 polymer ?
#
loop_
_entity_poly.entity_id
_entity_poly.type
_entity_poly.pdbx_seq_one_letter_code
_entity_poly.pdbx_strand_id
1 'polypeptide(L)'
;AGAATAITAADNGADVIVIERQPAATLRSNTRMSGGIFHCPDKSGNKAALKEYAKAMFSGENIPGKLEGEQPQVSDGLAEAWAEYTPGLLDWMKKQDPKFQAFATPGFKGAAFPTFPGAKDCGYQVYRSSYPDRIPAGFNTPCYNGPKEKAISGEAFWLCLDNGIKTRA
;
A
#
# COMPACT_ATOMS: atom_id res chain seq x y z
N ALA A 1 7.95 0.08 3.32
CA ALA A 1 8.92 -0.89 2.76
C ALA A 1 9.53 -1.74 3.89
N GLY A 2 10.21 -1.15 4.89
CA GLY A 2 10.95 -1.91 5.90
C GLY A 2 10.16 -3.03 6.60
N ALA A 3 8.94 -2.76 7.02
CA ALA A 3 8.10 -3.77 7.67
C ALA A 3 7.81 -4.98 6.76
N ALA A 4 7.45 -4.74 5.51
CA ALA A 4 7.20 -5.82 4.56
C ALA A 4 8.47 -6.64 4.27
N THR A 5 9.61 -5.97 4.13
CA THR A 5 10.91 -6.64 3.97
C THR A 5 11.24 -7.50 5.19
N ALA A 6 11.06 -6.97 6.41
CA ALA A 6 11.32 -7.70 7.65
C ALA A 6 10.45 -8.95 7.78
N ILE A 7 9.14 -8.82 7.52
CA ILE A 7 8.19 -9.93 7.53
C ILE A 7 8.61 -11.02 6.53
N THR A 8 8.90 -10.61 5.30
CA THR A 8 9.27 -11.55 4.23
C THR A 8 10.60 -12.23 4.54
N ALA A 9 11.59 -11.51 5.05
CA ALA A 9 12.88 -12.09 5.42
C ALA A 9 12.72 -13.12 6.55
N ALA A 10 11.97 -12.80 7.60
CA ALA A 10 11.69 -13.72 8.69
C ALA A 10 10.91 -14.97 8.23
N ASP A 11 9.93 -14.80 7.34
CA ASP A 11 9.19 -15.93 6.74
C ASP A 11 10.08 -16.86 5.90
N ASN A 12 11.25 -16.36 5.46
CA ASN A 12 12.27 -17.15 4.75
C ASN A 12 13.42 -17.60 5.66
N GLY A 13 13.26 -17.55 6.98
CA GLY A 13 14.20 -18.09 7.96
C GLY A 13 15.37 -17.18 8.30
N ALA A 14 15.33 -15.91 7.97
CA ALA A 14 16.36 -14.97 8.37
C ALA A 14 16.14 -14.46 9.80
N ASP A 15 17.21 -14.28 10.55
CA ASP A 15 17.19 -13.51 11.79
C ASP A 15 17.10 -12.02 11.45
N VAL A 16 16.04 -11.38 11.94
CA VAL A 16 15.72 -10.01 11.55
C VAL A 16 15.66 -9.10 12.77
N ILE A 17 16.37 -7.98 12.71
CA ILE A 17 16.26 -6.90 13.69
C ILE A 17 15.59 -5.70 13.02
N VAL A 18 14.47 -5.24 13.59
CA VAL A 18 13.79 -4.02 13.15
C VAL A 18 14.12 -2.90 14.11
N ILE A 19 14.73 -1.84 13.58
CA ILE A 19 15.10 -0.66 14.36
C ILE A 19 14.20 0.50 13.97
N GLU A 20 13.48 1.06 14.94
CA GLU A 20 12.67 2.26 14.78
C GLU A 20 13.29 3.42 15.54
N ARG A 21 13.49 4.54 14.86
CA ARG A 21 14.11 5.75 15.44
C ARG A 21 13.18 6.53 16.36
N GLN A 22 11.88 6.46 16.11
CA GLN A 22 10.90 7.22 16.87
C GLN A 22 10.45 6.45 18.12
N PRO A 23 10.25 7.12 19.27
CA PRO A 23 9.63 6.50 20.42
C PRO A 23 8.23 5.95 20.10
N ALA A 24 7.89 4.79 20.65
CA ALA A 24 6.62 4.12 20.37
C ALA A 24 5.39 5.02 20.61
N ALA A 25 5.42 5.83 21.65
CA ALA A 25 4.32 6.75 22.02
C ALA A 25 4.09 7.86 20.97
N THR A 26 5.11 8.23 20.22
CA THR A 26 5.07 9.35 19.25
C THR A 26 5.29 8.89 17.81
N LEU A 27 5.32 7.58 17.59
CA LEU A 27 5.61 7.00 16.28
C LEU A 27 4.63 7.49 15.21
N ARG A 28 5.16 8.18 14.22
CA ARG A 28 4.43 8.75 13.07
C ARG A 28 5.13 8.38 11.76
N SER A 29 5.20 7.08 11.48
CA SER A 29 5.76 6.62 10.20
C SER A 29 4.95 7.15 9.01
N ASN A 30 5.59 7.30 7.86
CA ASN A 30 4.91 7.73 6.64
C ASN A 30 3.71 6.84 6.29
N THR A 31 3.83 5.53 6.47
CA THR A 31 2.71 4.59 6.27
C THR A 31 1.54 4.94 7.17
N ARG A 32 1.77 5.18 8.44
CA ARG A 32 0.73 5.51 9.42
C ARG A 32 0.05 6.84 9.12
N MET A 33 0.80 7.81 8.62
CA MET A 33 0.30 9.16 8.27
C MET A 33 -0.31 9.24 6.87
N SER A 34 -0.25 8.17 6.07
CA SER A 34 -0.78 8.12 4.70
C SER A 34 -2.30 8.00 4.64
N GLY A 35 -2.86 8.16 3.46
CA GLY A 35 -4.28 7.87 3.17
C GLY A 35 -4.64 6.38 3.22
N GLY A 36 -3.67 5.47 3.35
CA GLY A 36 -3.86 4.03 3.38
C GLY A 36 -4.45 3.46 2.10
N ILE A 37 -4.22 4.15 1.01
CA ILE A 37 -4.68 3.75 -0.32
C ILE A 37 -3.58 2.92 -0.96
N PHE A 38 -3.95 1.81 -1.57
CA PHE A 38 -3.01 0.92 -2.23
C PHE A 38 -3.62 0.28 -3.47
N HIS A 39 -2.74 -0.08 -4.40
CA HIS A 39 -3.14 -0.80 -5.60
C HIS A 39 -3.18 -2.30 -5.29
N CYS A 40 -4.25 -2.95 -5.73
CA CYS A 40 -4.37 -4.39 -5.71
C CYS A 40 -5.20 -4.80 -6.93
N PRO A 41 -4.58 -4.87 -8.10
CA PRO A 41 -5.26 -5.27 -9.33
C PRO A 41 -5.92 -6.64 -9.19
N ASP A 42 -6.94 -6.88 -10.02
CA ASP A 42 -7.59 -8.18 -10.06
C ASP A 42 -6.59 -9.29 -10.44
N LYS A 43 -6.63 -10.41 -9.75
CA LYS A 43 -5.75 -11.56 -10.01
C LYS A 43 -5.97 -12.20 -11.39
N SER A 44 -7.15 -12.03 -11.96
CA SER A 44 -7.47 -12.48 -13.32
C SER A 44 -6.91 -11.52 -14.39
N GLY A 45 -6.35 -10.38 -13.99
CA GLY A 45 -5.79 -9.40 -14.90
C GLY A 45 -4.62 -9.94 -15.72
N ASN A 46 -4.46 -9.43 -16.93
CA ASN A 46 -3.35 -9.79 -17.79
C ASN A 46 -2.03 -9.24 -17.21
N LYS A 47 -1.12 -10.13 -16.83
CA LYS A 47 0.18 -9.78 -16.23
C LYS A 47 1.04 -8.90 -17.14
N ALA A 48 1.02 -9.15 -18.45
CA ALA A 48 1.76 -8.31 -19.41
C ALA A 48 1.16 -6.89 -19.46
N ALA A 49 -0.16 -6.77 -19.46
CA ALA A 49 -0.83 -5.47 -19.38
C ALA A 49 -0.55 -4.75 -18.05
N LEU A 50 -0.46 -5.48 -16.93
CA LEU A 50 -0.04 -4.93 -15.64
C LEU A 50 1.39 -4.37 -15.67
N LYS A 51 2.31 -5.07 -16.30
CA LYS A 51 3.70 -4.61 -16.46
C LYS A 51 3.76 -3.31 -17.28
N GLU A 52 3.06 -3.26 -18.40
CA GLU A 52 3.01 -2.05 -19.23
C GLU A 52 2.31 -0.89 -18.51
N TYR A 53 1.24 -1.18 -17.78
CA TYR A 53 0.59 -0.18 -16.93
C TYR A 53 1.54 0.39 -15.85
N ALA A 54 2.32 -0.48 -15.20
CA ALA A 54 3.32 -0.06 -14.21
C ALA A 54 4.38 0.84 -14.83
N LYS A 55 4.88 0.51 -16.01
CA LYS A 55 5.82 1.36 -16.77
C LYS A 55 5.22 2.74 -17.05
N ALA A 56 4.01 2.80 -17.58
CA ALA A 56 3.32 4.06 -17.87
C ALA A 56 3.08 4.88 -16.59
N MET A 57 2.69 4.24 -15.50
CA MET A 57 2.45 4.90 -14.22
C MET A 57 3.73 5.51 -13.63
N PHE A 58 4.85 4.82 -13.74
CA PHE A 58 6.12 5.25 -13.14
C PHE A 58 6.96 6.13 -14.09
N SER A 59 6.69 6.12 -15.39
CA SER A 59 7.42 6.97 -16.36
C SER A 59 7.17 8.47 -16.16
N GLY A 60 6.07 8.82 -15.51
CA GLY A 60 5.66 10.21 -15.32
C GLY A 60 5.21 10.92 -16.61
N GLU A 61 5.11 10.23 -17.73
CA GLU A 61 4.76 10.82 -19.03
C GLU A 61 3.39 11.51 -19.07
N ASN A 62 2.48 11.06 -18.23
CA ASN A 62 1.09 11.54 -18.20
C ASN A 62 0.79 12.47 -17.00
N ILE A 63 1.83 12.98 -16.32
CA ILE A 63 1.63 13.88 -15.18
C ILE A 63 1.60 15.33 -15.71
N PRO A 64 0.47 16.07 -15.54
CA PRO A 64 0.44 17.48 -15.87
C PRO A 64 1.49 18.26 -15.06
N GLY A 65 2.19 19.17 -15.70
CA GLY A 65 3.25 19.96 -15.04
C GLY A 65 4.54 19.18 -14.77
N LYS A 66 4.82 18.16 -15.58
CA LYS A 66 6.11 17.44 -15.57
C LYS A 66 7.26 18.41 -15.48
N LEU A 67 8.10 18.24 -14.46
CA LEU A 67 9.34 19.00 -14.36
C LEU A 67 10.26 18.60 -15.53
N GLU A 68 10.84 19.59 -16.20
CA GLU A 68 11.89 19.34 -17.19
C GLU A 68 13.09 18.71 -16.46
N GLY A 69 13.50 17.54 -16.88
CA GLY A 69 14.61 16.80 -16.30
C GLY A 69 14.53 15.30 -16.60
N GLU A 70 15.59 14.59 -16.28
CA GLU A 70 15.60 13.13 -16.37
C GLU A 70 14.58 12.52 -15.41
N GLN A 71 13.56 11.92 -15.96
CA GLN A 71 12.63 11.11 -15.16
C GLN A 71 13.30 9.77 -14.84
N PRO A 72 13.19 9.27 -13.60
CA PRO A 72 13.70 7.96 -13.27
C PRO A 72 13.03 6.91 -14.16
N GLN A 73 13.82 6.24 -14.97
CA GLN A 73 13.36 5.12 -15.77
C GLN A 73 13.04 3.97 -14.82
N VAL A 74 11.82 3.50 -14.83
CA VAL A 74 11.48 2.27 -14.12
C VAL A 74 12.09 1.11 -14.87
N SER A 75 12.97 0.36 -14.19
CA SER A 75 13.54 -0.84 -14.80
C SER A 75 12.44 -1.86 -15.08
N ASP A 76 12.63 -2.64 -16.12
CA ASP A 76 11.71 -3.74 -16.48
C ASP A 76 11.52 -4.71 -15.30
N GLY A 77 12.57 -5.01 -14.54
CA GLY A 77 12.49 -5.85 -13.35
C GLY A 77 11.60 -5.28 -12.24
N LEU A 78 11.60 -3.96 -12.04
CA LEU A 78 10.70 -3.33 -11.06
C LEU A 78 9.24 -3.39 -11.52
N ALA A 79 8.97 -3.13 -12.79
CA ALA A 79 7.63 -3.24 -13.36
C ALA A 79 7.12 -4.71 -13.33
N GLU A 80 7.99 -5.68 -13.58
CA GLU A 80 7.70 -7.11 -13.44
C GLU A 80 7.36 -7.48 -12.00
N ALA A 81 8.18 -7.08 -11.03
CA ALA A 81 7.94 -7.33 -9.62
C ALA A 81 6.61 -6.70 -9.16
N TRP A 82 6.32 -5.48 -9.60
CA TRP A 82 5.04 -4.84 -9.31
C TRP A 82 3.87 -5.65 -9.88
N ALA A 83 3.94 -6.07 -11.14
CA ALA A 83 2.90 -6.88 -11.79
C ALA A 83 2.74 -8.28 -11.16
N GLU A 84 3.81 -8.84 -10.62
CA GLU A 84 3.79 -10.13 -9.94
C GLU A 84 3.12 -10.07 -8.57
N TYR A 85 3.51 -9.10 -7.75
CA TYR A 85 3.16 -9.12 -6.32
C TYR A 85 1.94 -8.27 -5.96
N THR A 86 1.64 -7.22 -6.73
CA THR A 86 0.55 -6.30 -6.37
C THR A 86 -0.83 -6.95 -6.39
N PRO A 87 -1.19 -7.87 -7.32
CA PRO A 87 -2.48 -8.55 -7.28
C PRO A 87 -2.71 -9.42 -6.04
N GLY A 88 -1.65 -9.87 -5.40
CA GLY A 88 -1.71 -10.65 -4.15
C GLY A 88 -1.71 -9.83 -2.88
N LEU A 89 -1.57 -8.50 -2.96
CA LEU A 89 -1.29 -7.67 -1.79
C LEU A 89 -2.38 -7.73 -0.72
N LEU A 90 -3.65 -7.72 -1.09
CA LEU A 90 -4.76 -7.79 -0.13
C LEU A 90 -4.75 -9.11 0.66
N ASP A 91 -4.51 -10.24 0.00
CA ASP A 91 -4.44 -11.54 0.67
C ASP A 91 -3.19 -11.63 1.54
N TRP A 92 -2.08 -11.10 1.05
CA TRP A 92 -0.86 -11.03 1.84
C TRP A 92 -1.07 -10.21 3.13
N MET A 93 -1.73 -9.05 3.05
CA MET A 93 -2.06 -8.25 4.23
C MET A 93 -2.96 -9.00 5.21
N LYS A 94 -4.01 -9.67 4.74
CA LYS A 94 -4.89 -10.49 5.58
C LYS A 94 -4.19 -11.67 6.23
N LYS A 95 -3.13 -12.19 5.60
CA LYS A 95 -2.28 -13.22 6.18
C LYS A 95 -1.47 -12.68 7.35
N GLN A 96 -1.02 -11.41 7.28
CA GLN A 96 -0.29 -10.79 8.39
C GLN A 96 -1.21 -10.50 9.58
N ASP A 97 -2.43 -10.09 9.32
CA ASP A 97 -3.44 -9.85 10.35
C ASP A 97 -4.86 -10.12 9.80
N PRO A 98 -5.53 -11.18 10.27
CA PRO A 98 -6.89 -11.50 9.86
C PRO A 98 -7.93 -10.40 10.14
N LYS A 99 -7.67 -9.48 11.06
CA LYS A 99 -8.53 -8.32 11.32
C LYS A 99 -8.44 -7.24 10.26
N PHE A 100 -7.38 -7.26 9.44
CA PHE A 100 -7.20 -6.28 8.37
C PHE A 100 -8.34 -6.36 7.36
N GLN A 101 -8.92 -5.23 7.05
CA GLN A 101 -9.96 -5.07 6.06
C GLN A 101 -9.54 -4.04 5.01
N ALA A 102 -10.09 -4.17 3.82
CA ALA A 102 -9.97 -3.17 2.79
C ALA A 102 -11.26 -3.12 1.98
N PHE A 103 -11.57 -1.97 1.46
CA PHE A 103 -12.71 -1.78 0.57
C PHE A 103 -12.26 -1.08 -0.71
N ALA A 104 -12.83 -1.50 -1.83
CA ALA A 104 -12.56 -0.89 -3.12
C ALA A 104 -12.97 0.59 -3.07
N THR A 105 -12.10 1.46 -3.58
CA THR A 105 -12.36 2.89 -3.62
C THR A 105 -11.95 3.46 -4.98
N PRO A 106 -12.91 3.86 -5.81
CA PRO A 106 -12.60 4.40 -7.14
C PRO A 106 -12.06 5.83 -7.08
N GLY A 107 -12.12 6.48 -5.93
CA GLY A 107 -11.75 7.88 -5.82
C GLY A 107 -11.70 8.40 -4.39
N PHE A 108 -11.47 9.70 -4.27
CA PHE A 108 -11.41 10.41 -2.99
C PHE A 108 -12.21 11.70 -3.06
N LYS A 109 -13.04 11.96 -2.07
CA LYS A 109 -13.93 13.16 -2.00
C LYS A 109 -14.75 13.40 -3.28
N GLY A 110 -15.29 12.32 -3.87
CA GLY A 110 -16.10 12.38 -5.08
C GLY A 110 -15.32 12.49 -6.40
N ALA A 111 -14.01 12.65 -6.35
CA ALA A 111 -13.15 12.61 -7.53
C ALA A 111 -12.57 11.21 -7.75
N ALA A 112 -12.62 10.71 -8.97
CA ALA A 112 -11.98 9.45 -9.33
C ALA A 112 -10.45 9.55 -9.19
N PHE A 113 -9.80 8.46 -8.80
CA PHE A 113 -8.35 8.40 -8.87
C PHE A 113 -7.90 8.43 -10.33
N PRO A 114 -6.85 9.20 -10.65
CA PRO A 114 -6.25 9.17 -11.97
C PRO A 114 -5.80 7.76 -12.34
N THR A 115 -6.06 7.36 -13.56
CA THR A 115 -5.57 6.10 -14.12
C THR A 115 -4.73 6.37 -15.35
N PHE A 116 -3.78 5.49 -15.62
CA PHE A 116 -2.94 5.54 -16.81
C PHE A 116 -3.57 4.70 -17.93
N PRO A 117 -3.14 4.87 -19.17
CA PRO A 117 -3.57 4.02 -20.28
C PRO A 117 -3.40 2.53 -19.96
N GLY A 118 -4.35 1.71 -20.37
CA GLY A 118 -4.34 0.27 -20.09
C GLY A 118 -4.98 -0.17 -18.77
N ALA A 119 -5.48 0.76 -17.95
CA ALA A 119 -6.09 0.44 -16.66
C ALA A 119 -7.21 -0.61 -16.73
N LYS A 120 -8.03 -0.58 -17.78
CA LYS A 120 -9.11 -1.56 -17.99
C LYS A 120 -8.59 -2.95 -18.32
N ASP A 121 -7.53 -3.01 -19.12
CA ASP A 121 -6.97 -4.26 -19.62
C ASP A 121 -6.19 -5.01 -18.55
N CYS A 122 -5.64 -4.29 -17.58
CA CYS A 122 -4.84 -4.86 -16.50
C CYS A 122 -5.64 -5.16 -15.22
N GLY A 123 -6.95 -4.96 -15.21
CA GLY A 123 -7.75 -5.18 -13.99
C GLY A 123 -7.41 -4.22 -12.86
N TYR A 124 -7.03 -2.98 -13.18
CA TYR A 124 -6.64 -1.96 -12.20
C TYR A 124 -7.71 -1.77 -11.13
N GLN A 125 -7.31 -1.89 -9.89
CA GLN A 125 -8.15 -1.62 -8.73
C GLN A 125 -7.37 -0.92 -7.63
N VAL A 126 -8.07 -0.08 -6.90
CA VAL A 126 -7.54 0.66 -5.74
C VAL A 126 -8.39 0.33 -4.53
N TYR A 127 -7.72 0.06 -3.44
CA TYR A 127 -8.33 -0.21 -2.15
C TYR A 127 -7.92 0.82 -1.12
N ARG A 128 -8.79 1.01 -0.15
CA ARG A 128 -8.49 1.75 1.07
C ARG A 128 -8.48 0.79 2.24
N SER A 129 -7.42 0.83 3.02
CA SER A 129 -7.26 0.02 4.23
C SER A 129 -8.23 0.42 5.32
N SER A 130 -8.69 -0.57 6.07
CA SER A 130 -9.59 -0.42 7.22
C SER A 130 -9.21 -1.41 8.31
N TYR A 131 -9.58 -1.10 9.54
CA TYR A 131 -9.40 -1.96 10.68
C TYR A 131 -10.63 -1.85 11.59
N PRO A 132 -11.23 -2.98 12.07
CA PRO A 132 -12.49 -2.96 12.80
C PRO A 132 -12.37 -2.35 14.19
N ASP A 133 -11.23 -2.57 14.83
CA ASP A 133 -10.99 -2.11 16.19
C ASP A 133 -10.58 -0.63 16.18
N ARG A 134 -11.04 0.09 17.18
CA ARG A 134 -10.68 1.49 17.36
C ARG A 134 -9.19 1.63 17.66
N ILE A 135 -8.56 2.58 17.01
CA ILE A 135 -7.21 2.97 17.37
C ILE A 135 -7.21 3.64 18.74
N PRO A 136 -6.23 3.35 19.58
CA PRO A 136 -6.07 4.03 20.86
C PRO A 136 -6.08 5.55 20.71
N ALA A 137 -6.70 6.25 21.66
CA ALA A 137 -6.74 7.71 21.66
C ALA A 137 -5.34 8.30 21.52
N GLY A 138 -5.18 9.30 20.65
CA GLY A 138 -3.90 9.91 20.32
C GLY A 138 -3.38 9.61 18.92
N PHE A 139 -4.03 8.74 18.20
CA PHE A 139 -3.67 8.38 16.83
C PHE A 139 -4.70 8.88 15.80
N ASN A 140 -4.74 10.18 15.60
CA ASN A 140 -5.53 10.75 14.52
C ASN A 140 -4.63 10.92 13.28
N THR A 141 -5.01 10.30 12.18
CA THR A 141 -4.41 10.65 10.90
C THR A 141 -5.05 11.94 10.40
N PRO A 142 -4.27 12.96 10.02
CA PRO A 142 -4.80 14.24 9.53
C PRO A 142 -5.70 14.11 8.30
N CYS A 143 -5.63 12.98 7.62
CA CYS A 143 -6.34 12.74 6.36
C CYS A 143 -7.71 12.06 6.54
N TYR A 144 -8.14 11.80 7.78
CA TYR A 144 -9.37 11.04 7.99
C TYR A 144 -10.40 11.77 8.85
N ASN A 145 -11.56 12.04 8.26
CA ASN A 145 -12.75 12.61 8.90
C ASN A 145 -13.91 11.59 8.98
N GLY A 146 -13.61 10.30 9.11
CA GLY A 146 -14.63 9.27 9.20
C GLY A 146 -15.06 8.93 10.62
N PRO A 147 -15.94 7.91 10.78
CA PRO A 147 -16.42 7.46 12.08
C PRO A 147 -15.25 7.16 13.02
N LYS A 148 -15.33 7.66 14.25
CA LYS A 148 -14.28 7.53 15.27
C LYS A 148 -14.09 6.10 15.77
N GLU A 149 -14.95 5.17 15.35
CA GLU A 149 -14.98 3.79 15.82
C GLU A 149 -14.10 2.85 14.98
N LYS A 150 -13.60 3.30 13.84
CA LYS A 150 -12.80 2.46 12.94
C LYS A 150 -11.47 3.11 12.61
N ALA A 151 -10.41 2.34 12.68
CA ALA A 151 -9.16 2.70 12.05
C ALA A 151 -9.32 2.60 10.53
N ILE A 152 -9.09 3.69 9.83
CA ILE A 152 -9.06 3.72 8.36
C ILE A 152 -7.78 4.43 7.95
N SER A 153 -7.39 4.20 6.69
CA SER A 153 -6.23 4.86 6.11
C SER A 153 -4.90 4.20 6.53
N GLY A 154 -3.84 4.96 6.49
CA GLY A 154 -2.49 4.49 6.73
C GLY A 154 -2.28 3.85 8.10
N GLU A 155 -3.08 4.25 9.06
CA GLU A 155 -3.06 3.67 10.40
C GLU A 155 -3.51 2.20 10.39
N ALA A 156 -4.57 1.86 9.66
CA ALA A 156 -5.00 0.48 9.49
C ALA A 156 -3.94 -0.34 8.75
N PHE A 157 -3.33 0.23 7.73
CA PHE A 157 -2.25 -0.41 7.00
C PHE A 157 -1.03 -0.65 7.91
N TRP A 158 -0.68 0.34 8.71
CA TRP A 158 0.42 0.26 9.66
C TRP A 158 0.16 -0.79 10.75
N LEU A 159 -1.04 -0.84 11.35
CA LEU A 159 -1.41 -1.84 12.36
C LEU A 159 -1.23 -3.27 11.84
N CYS A 160 -1.68 -3.53 10.63
CA CYS A 160 -1.52 -4.83 10.00
C CYS A 160 -0.04 -5.23 9.87
N LEU A 161 0.82 -4.32 9.45
CA LEU A 161 2.26 -4.58 9.34
C LEU A 161 2.93 -4.73 10.70
N ASP A 162 2.54 -3.94 11.69
CA ASP A 162 3.04 -4.00 13.06
C ASP A 162 2.70 -5.36 13.70
N ASN A 163 1.47 -5.83 13.51
CA ASN A 163 1.06 -7.16 13.96
C ASN A 163 1.83 -8.27 13.24
N GLY A 164 2.04 -8.14 11.93
CA GLY A 164 2.84 -9.07 11.16
C GLY A 164 4.29 -9.19 11.66
N ILE A 165 4.90 -8.09 12.12
CA ILE A 165 6.21 -8.11 12.76
C ILE A 165 6.13 -8.80 14.13
N LYS A 166 5.19 -8.38 14.98
CA LYS A 166 5.05 -8.90 16.36
C LYS A 166 4.79 -10.40 16.44
N THR A 167 4.14 -10.96 15.44
CA THR A 167 3.87 -12.41 15.41
C THR A 167 5.10 -13.25 15.06
N ARG A 168 6.21 -12.61 14.67
CA ARG A 168 7.50 -13.25 14.30
C ARG A 168 8.65 -12.90 15.26
N ALA A 169 8.35 -12.07 16.27
CA ALA A 169 9.31 -11.63 17.28
C ALA A 169 9.43 -12.63 18.45
#